data_dd9f32fae5c06c75227d9e533e3a71ab
#
_entry.id   dd9f32fae5c06c75227d9e533e3a71ab
#
_cell.length_a   1.000
_cell.length_b   1.000
_cell.length_c   1.000
_cell.angle_alpha   90.00
_cell.angle_beta   90.00
_cell.angle_gamma   90.00
#
_symmetry.space_group_name_H-M   'P 1'
#
loop_
_entity.id
_entity.type
_entity.pdbx_description
1 polymer ?
#
loop_
_entity_poly.entity_id
_entity_poly.type
_entity_poly.pdbx_seq_one_letter_code
_entity_poly.pdbx_strand_id
1 'polypeptide(L)' 'MSEVVEARELAKRLHVTPATVHAWQRRGWIPCLRAGRRPVLFDVAAVLAALSDRSKSKEGGQ' A
#
# COMPACT_ATOMS: atom_id res chain seq x y z
N MET A 1 8.02 10.99 10.32
CA MET A 1 8.02 11.41 8.95
C MET A 1 7.76 10.26 8.01
N SER A 2 6.87 10.45 7.07
CA SER A 2 6.52 9.39 6.16
C SER A 2 7.45 9.32 4.98
N GLU A 3 7.64 8.13 4.48
CA GLU A 3 8.44 7.92 3.30
C GLU A 3 7.51 7.64 2.14
N VAL A 4 7.74 8.33 1.03
CA VAL A 4 6.90 8.18 -0.15
C VAL A 4 7.68 7.46 -1.23
N VAL A 5 7.12 6.38 -1.75
CA VAL A 5 7.82 5.56 -2.74
C VAL A 5 6.87 5.16 -3.86
N GLU A 6 7.45 4.67 -4.95
CA GLU A 6 6.67 4.14 -6.04
C GLU A 6 6.29 2.69 -5.76
N ALA A 7 5.37 2.16 -6.54
CA ALA A 7 4.90 0.80 -6.33
C ALA A 7 6.03 -0.22 -6.32
N ARG A 8 6.99 -0.03 -7.20
CA ARG A 8 8.11 -0.96 -7.30
C ARG A 8 8.89 -1.02 -5.99
N GLU A 9 9.17 0.14 -5.44
CA GLU A 9 9.92 0.21 -4.20
C GLU A 9 9.07 -0.32 -3.04
N LEU A 10 7.81 0.02 -3.03
CA LEU A 10 6.92 -0.47 -1.99
C LEU A 10 6.85 -1.99 -2.01
N ALA A 11 6.77 -2.56 -3.20
CA ALA A 11 6.73 -4.01 -3.34
C ALA A 11 7.96 -4.65 -2.72
N LYS A 12 9.11 -4.04 -2.95
CA LYS A 12 10.34 -4.57 -2.37
C LYS A 12 10.29 -4.56 -0.86
N ARG A 13 9.79 -3.48 -0.29
CA ARG A 13 9.73 -3.35 1.15
C ARG A 13 8.76 -4.33 1.77
N LEU A 14 7.73 -4.70 1.05
CA LEU A 14 6.72 -5.60 1.54
C LEU A 14 6.95 -7.04 1.08
N HIS A 15 8.01 -7.25 0.30
CA HIS A 15 8.34 -8.59 -0.21
C HIS A 15 7.21 -9.17 -1.05
N VAL A 16 6.64 -8.33 -1.90
CA VAL A 16 5.61 -8.76 -2.83
C VAL A 16 5.95 -8.21 -4.20
N THR A 17 5.13 -8.52 -5.19
CA THR A 17 5.37 -8.02 -6.54
C THR A 17 4.66 -6.68 -6.72
N PRO A 18 5.13 -5.85 -7.66
CA PRO A 18 4.44 -4.61 -7.96
C PRO A 18 2.99 -4.84 -8.39
N ALA A 19 2.75 -5.95 -9.07
CA ALA A 19 1.39 -6.28 -9.49
C ALA A 19 0.48 -6.44 -8.28
N THR A 20 1.01 -7.02 -7.21
CA THR A 20 0.25 -7.19 -5.98
C THR A 20 -0.08 -5.83 -5.37
N VAL A 21 0.89 -4.92 -5.36
CA VAL A 21 0.68 -3.59 -4.82
C VAL A 21 -0.43 -2.88 -5.61
N HIS A 22 -0.38 -2.98 -6.93
CA HIS A 22 -1.39 -2.35 -7.76
C HIS A 22 -2.77 -2.96 -7.54
N ALA A 23 -2.82 -4.26 -7.33
CA ALA A 23 -4.08 -4.93 -7.07
C ALA A 23 -4.68 -4.42 -5.77
N TRP A 24 -3.87 -4.29 -4.74
CA TRP A 24 -4.33 -3.77 -3.45
C TRP A 24 -4.85 -2.35 -3.60
N GLN A 25 -4.13 -1.55 -4.36
CA GLN A 25 -4.51 -0.17 -4.55
C GLN A 25 -5.85 -0.07 -5.29
N ARG A 26 -6.05 -0.91 -6.27
CA ARG A 26 -7.30 -0.92 -7.02
C ARG A 26 -8.48 -1.34 -6.17
N ARG A 27 -8.25 -2.24 -5.23
CA ARG A 27 -9.29 -2.69 -4.33
C ARG A 27 -9.55 -1.72 -3.20
N GLY A 28 -8.74 -0.69 -3.12
CA GLY A 28 -8.88 0.27 -2.04
C GLY A 28 -8.33 -0.22 -0.72
N TRP A 29 -7.49 -1.23 -0.76
CA TRP A 29 -6.93 -1.76 0.47
C TRP A 29 -5.83 -0.88 1.03
N ILE A 30 -5.11 -0.20 0.15
CA ILE A 30 -4.04 0.69 0.59
C ILE A 30 -4.22 2.04 -0.06
N PRO A 31 -3.82 3.12 0.62
CA PRO A 31 -3.93 4.45 0.06
C PRO A 31 -2.80 4.74 -0.90
N CYS A 32 -3.02 5.65 -1.81
CA CYS A 32 -1.98 6.09 -2.69
C CYS A 32 -2.02 7.60 -2.80
N LEU A 33 -0.89 8.17 -3.17
CA LEU A 33 -0.78 9.60 -3.37
C LEU A 33 -0.71 9.86 -4.85
N ARG A 34 -1.64 10.64 -5.34
CA ARG A 34 -1.66 10.96 -6.74
C ARG A 34 -1.54 12.43 -6.91
N ALA A 35 -0.36 12.84 -7.16
CA ALA A 35 -0.11 14.25 -7.34
C ALA A 35 -0.15 14.55 -8.82
N GLY A 36 -1.26 14.34 -9.44
CA GLY A 36 -1.34 14.56 -10.86
C GLY A 36 -1.62 13.24 -11.53
N ARG A 37 -0.67 12.74 -12.32
CA ARG A 37 -0.92 11.51 -13.04
C ARG A 37 -0.03 10.40 -12.58
N ARG A 38 1.18 10.50 -12.96
CA ARG A 38 2.14 9.45 -12.67
C ARG A 38 3.44 10.05 -12.29
N PRO A 39 4.24 9.29 -11.59
CA PRO A 39 3.94 7.96 -11.09
C PRO A 39 3.01 8.02 -9.89
N VAL A 40 2.35 6.91 -9.63
CA VAL A 40 1.53 6.78 -8.44
C VAL A 40 2.47 6.53 -7.28
N LEU A 41 2.31 7.31 -6.24
CA LEU A 41 3.18 7.21 -5.08
C LEU A 41 2.43 6.68 -3.88
N PHE A 42 3.16 6.08 -2.98
CA PHE A 42 2.58 5.49 -1.78
C PHE A 42 3.31 5.98 -0.55
N ASP A 43 2.57 6.29 0.49
CA ASP A 43 3.14 6.66 1.77
C ASP A 43 3.33 5.35 2.54
N VAL A 44 4.57 4.98 2.75
CA VAL A 44 4.87 3.68 3.36
C VAL A 44 4.20 3.51 4.70
N ALA A 45 4.26 4.53 5.55
CA ALA A 45 3.64 4.43 6.87
C ALA A 45 2.14 4.22 6.77
N ALA A 46 1.49 4.95 5.87
CA ALA A 46 0.06 4.83 5.70
C ALA A 46 -0.32 3.46 5.14
N VAL A 47 0.49 2.95 4.23
CA VAL A 47 0.24 1.64 3.66
C VAL A 47 0.38 0.55 4.71
N LEU A 48 1.43 0.63 5.52
CA LEU A 48 1.63 -0.35 6.57
C LEU A 48 0.50 -0.31 7.59
N ALA A 49 0.05 0.89 7.91
CA ALA A 49 -1.06 1.04 8.84
C ALA A 49 -2.34 0.42 8.27
N ALA A 50 -2.58 0.64 6.98
CA ALA A 50 -3.75 0.11 6.33
C ALA A 50 -3.73 -1.42 6.30
N LEU A 51 -2.58 -1.99 6.01
CA LEU A 51 -2.46 -3.43 5.97
C LEU A 51 -2.58 -4.05 7.36
N SER A 52 -2.03 -3.37 8.34
CA SER A 52 -2.13 -3.83 9.72
C SER A 52 -3.56 -3.82 10.19
N ASP A 53 -4.27 -2.76 9.86
CA ASP A 53 -5.66 -2.61 10.24
C ASP A 53 -6.51 -3.68 9.58
N ARG A 54 -6.23 -3.94 8.31
CA ARG A 54 -6.94 -4.96 7.58
C ARG A 54 -6.69 -6.35 8.16
N SER A 55 -5.46 -6.59 8.55
CA SER A 55 -5.09 -7.85 9.15
C SER A 55 -5.84 -8.08 10.46
N LYS A 56 -5.91 -7.05 11.27
CA LYS A 56 -6.65 -7.12 12.52
C LYS A 56 -8.12 -7.41 12.28
N SER A 57 -8.67 -6.68 11.34
CA SER A 57 -10.07 -6.84 11.00
C SER A 57 -10.37 -8.27 10.58
N LYS A 58 -9.51 -8.80 9.75
CA LYS A 58 -9.67 -10.15 9.27
C LYS A 58 -9.58 -11.15 10.39
N GLU A 59 -8.63 -10.94 11.25
CA GLU A 59 -8.45 -11.80 12.39
C GLU A 59 -9.64 -11.80 13.29
N GLY A 60 -10.14 -10.62 13.54
CA GLY A 60 -11.29 -10.48 14.39
C GLY A 60 -12.51 -11.16 13.79
N GLY A 61 -12.53 -11.25 12.49
CA GLY A 61 -13.64 -11.86 11.81
C GLY A 61 -13.64 -13.37 11.84
N GLN A 62 -12.55 -13.94 12.25
CA GLN A 62 -12.45 -15.39 12.24
C GLN A 62 -13.35 -16.06 13.25
#